data_5809ce70653cb945cd7c54143cf8ef99
#
_entry.id   5809ce70653cb945cd7c54143cf8ef99
#
_cell.length_a   1.000
_cell.length_b   1.000
_cell.length_c   1.000
_cell.angle_alpha   90.00
_cell.angle_beta   90.00
_cell.angle_gamma   90.00
#
_symmetry.space_group_name_H-M   'P 1'
#
loop_
_entity.id
_entity.type
_entity.pdbx_description
1 polymer ?
#
loop_
_entity_poly.entity_id
_entity_poly.type
_entity_poly.pdbx_seq_one_letter_code
_entity_poly.pdbx_strand_id
1 'polypeptide(L)'
;MAFKLICALELSSKNNGSYDKSVINDMCKQYIDLVTIGTIADVMPLVGENRIIVSSGLKMLQNTQKIGIRALFKATGIDYDNPKKITSSFIGYTIAPRINAVGRIGNAGRAVQLFLAESPKVADIIADELCNTNRRRQELENEIFLEAVSQIEKEHNISNENVIVLSSDHWHHGVIGIVASRLTERYNLPSVLISFEGDGVIGKGSARSVKGLNLASALAACSDTLCKYGGHELAAGLTVERDKLNEFKKKLSEYTKEHLDRDESIQKTVIDAEIESDEINEDTVRAVSRLDPFGAGNATPLFIFKNAMILQVLPLSMGKHSKLILTRDGESFTTLFFGANIAELGFSQGDEVDILCGIDINEFRGMKSIQLIARDIDYSDEAKTNLCEMQKKCDEFIFEGRTPFLSDVPNKSECSAIYRGLISALGGDIGVVTIKQLISSGSSSYIKTGVALAAFKQLDFISIEKISLFEYKITIRKFKEKKDIFAAPIMSGKAR
;
A
#
# COMPACT_ATOMS: atom_id res chain seq x y z
N MET A 1 -5.21 -24.33 16.92
CA MET A 1 -5.76 -24.98 18.13
C MET A 1 -6.56 -26.26 17.83
N ALA A 2 -7.53 -26.27 16.90
CA ALA A 2 -8.36 -27.46 16.54
C ALA A 2 -7.51 -28.68 16.18
N PHE A 3 -6.46 -28.53 15.40
CA PHE A 3 -5.55 -29.62 15.02
C PHE A 3 -4.89 -30.29 16.23
N LYS A 4 -4.48 -29.54 17.23
CA LYS A 4 -3.89 -30.06 18.47
C LYS A 4 -4.93 -30.85 19.30
N LEU A 5 -6.15 -30.37 19.32
CA LEU A 5 -7.25 -31.08 19.99
C LEU A 5 -7.53 -32.43 19.30
N ILE A 6 -7.57 -32.45 17.96
CA ILE A 6 -7.74 -33.71 17.20
C ILE A 6 -6.60 -34.67 17.51
N CYS A 7 -5.34 -34.22 17.49
CA CYS A 7 -4.19 -35.06 17.84
C CYS A 7 -4.31 -35.62 19.27
N ALA A 8 -4.73 -34.80 20.24
CA ALA A 8 -4.90 -35.24 21.63
C ALA A 8 -6.02 -36.27 21.77
N LEU A 9 -7.15 -36.09 21.09
CA LEU A 9 -8.26 -37.04 21.08
C LEU A 9 -7.85 -38.38 20.46
N GLU A 10 -7.14 -38.39 19.34
CA GLU A 10 -6.65 -39.60 18.69
C GLU A 10 -5.63 -40.37 19.56
N LEU A 11 -4.71 -39.65 20.21
CA LEU A 11 -3.77 -40.25 21.18
C LEU A 11 -4.51 -40.86 22.37
N SER A 12 -5.52 -40.16 22.91
CA SER A 12 -6.34 -40.68 24.01
C SER A 12 -7.11 -41.93 23.60
N SER A 13 -7.67 -41.93 22.39
CA SER A 13 -8.45 -43.07 21.87
C SER A 13 -7.61 -44.32 21.58
N LYS A 14 -6.43 -44.12 20.95
CA LYS A 14 -5.60 -45.21 20.43
C LYS A 14 -4.54 -45.72 21.43
N ASN A 15 -4.06 -44.85 22.31
CA ASN A 15 -2.87 -45.10 23.13
C ASN A 15 -3.03 -44.64 24.59
N ASN A 16 -4.24 -44.56 25.15
CA ASN A 16 -4.51 -44.07 26.50
C ASN A 16 -3.83 -42.74 26.83
N GLY A 17 -3.71 -41.83 25.81
CA GLY A 17 -3.08 -40.52 25.96
C GLY A 17 -1.55 -40.53 25.90
N SER A 18 -0.89 -41.69 25.79
CA SER A 18 0.56 -41.74 25.60
C SER A 18 0.99 -41.25 24.23
N TYR A 19 2.12 -40.54 24.15
CA TYR A 19 2.67 -40.05 22.89
C TYR A 19 2.97 -41.23 21.94
N ASP A 20 2.44 -41.15 20.74
CA ASP A 20 2.73 -42.08 19.64
C ASP A 20 2.99 -41.27 18.35
N LYS A 21 4.21 -41.34 17.87
CA LYS A 21 4.65 -40.65 16.67
C LYS A 21 3.89 -41.09 15.41
N SER A 22 3.46 -42.35 15.35
CA SER A 22 2.71 -42.88 14.19
C SER A 22 1.34 -42.22 14.09
N VAL A 23 0.64 -42.10 15.20
CA VAL A 23 -0.67 -41.41 15.31
C VAL A 23 -0.55 -39.95 14.89
N ILE A 24 0.46 -39.23 15.39
CA ILE A 24 0.68 -37.85 15.01
C ILE A 24 1.00 -37.72 13.52
N ASN A 25 1.83 -38.60 12.96
CA ASN A 25 2.14 -38.59 11.54
C ASN A 25 0.90 -38.83 10.67
N ASP A 26 0.01 -39.70 11.07
CA ASP A 26 -1.23 -39.96 10.34
C ASP A 26 -2.17 -38.75 10.39
N MET A 27 -2.31 -38.09 11.55
CA MET A 27 -3.04 -36.84 11.67
C MET A 27 -2.43 -35.72 10.79
N CYS A 28 -1.09 -35.61 10.76
CA CYS A 28 -0.41 -34.69 9.87
C CYS A 28 -0.73 -34.98 8.41
N LYS A 29 -0.62 -36.22 7.94
CA LYS A 29 -0.95 -36.59 6.56
C LYS A 29 -2.41 -36.28 6.20
N GLN A 30 -3.31 -36.41 7.17
CA GLN A 30 -4.73 -36.18 6.93
C GLN A 30 -5.14 -34.71 6.91
N TYR A 31 -4.50 -33.84 7.72
CA TYR A 31 -5.05 -32.50 7.98
C TYR A 31 -4.09 -31.35 7.78
N ILE A 32 -2.75 -31.57 7.64
CA ILE A 32 -1.77 -30.48 7.70
C ILE A 32 -1.93 -29.46 6.55
N ASP A 33 -2.43 -29.86 5.38
CA ASP A 33 -2.74 -28.98 4.27
C ASP A 33 -3.90 -28.01 4.62
N LEU A 34 -4.99 -28.49 5.21
CA LEU A 34 -6.10 -27.66 5.70
C LEU A 34 -5.67 -26.76 6.85
N VAL A 35 -4.87 -27.30 7.79
CA VAL A 35 -4.33 -26.53 8.93
C VAL A 35 -3.45 -25.40 8.42
N THR A 36 -2.65 -25.64 7.39
CA THR A 36 -1.80 -24.65 6.75
C THR A 36 -2.62 -23.50 6.13
N ILE A 37 -3.66 -23.84 5.36
CA ILE A 37 -4.57 -22.83 4.81
C ILE A 37 -5.20 -22.00 5.94
N GLY A 38 -5.71 -22.65 6.99
CA GLY A 38 -6.33 -21.96 8.12
C GLY A 38 -5.35 -21.08 8.92
N THR A 39 -4.12 -21.56 9.14
CA THR A 39 -3.08 -20.81 9.86
C THR A 39 -2.69 -19.52 9.11
N ILE A 40 -2.55 -19.62 7.79
CA ILE A 40 -2.20 -18.45 6.96
C ILE A 40 -3.41 -17.53 6.81
N ALA A 41 -4.62 -18.06 6.59
CA ALA A 41 -5.84 -17.27 6.39
C ALA A 41 -6.23 -16.45 7.63
N ASP A 42 -5.88 -16.92 8.81
CA ASP A 42 -6.09 -16.24 10.11
C ASP A 42 -4.89 -15.35 10.50
N VAL A 43 -3.92 -15.19 9.63
CA VAL A 43 -2.72 -14.34 9.82
C VAL A 43 -1.96 -14.70 11.10
N MET A 44 -1.93 -15.97 11.45
CA MET A 44 -1.21 -16.45 12.63
C MET A 44 0.30 -16.27 12.47
N PRO A 45 1.04 -15.91 13.54
CA PRO A 45 2.50 -15.77 13.47
C PRO A 45 3.17 -17.06 12.97
N LEU A 46 3.96 -16.95 11.90
CA LEU A 46 4.71 -18.07 11.30
C LEU A 46 6.05 -18.29 12.00
N VAL A 47 5.98 -18.53 13.32
CA VAL A 47 7.11 -18.82 14.18
C VAL A 47 6.91 -20.14 14.90
N GLY A 48 7.98 -20.74 15.41
CA GLY A 48 7.93 -21.97 16.19
C GLY A 48 7.14 -23.07 15.46
N GLU A 49 6.14 -23.61 16.13
CA GLU A 49 5.34 -24.74 15.64
C GLU A 49 4.47 -24.38 14.43
N ASN A 50 3.89 -23.18 14.37
CA ASN A 50 3.13 -22.74 13.20
C ASN A 50 4.02 -22.73 11.94
N ARG A 51 5.28 -22.30 12.08
CA ARG A 51 6.23 -22.31 10.95
C ARG A 51 6.50 -23.74 10.45
N ILE A 52 6.68 -24.70 11.37
CA ILE A 52 6.91 -26.12 11.03
C ILE A 52 5.68 -26.67 10.31
N ILE A 53 4.47 -26.42 10.83
CA ILE A 53 3.20 -26.87 10.24
C ILE A 53 3.05 -26.28 8.82
N VAL A 54 3.23 -24.97 8.67
CA VAL A 54 3.07 -24.29 7.38
C VAL A 54 4.13 -24.74 6.38
N SER A 55 5.39 -24.87 6.78
CA SER A 55 6.47 -25.36 5.91
C SER A 55 6.20 -26.77 5.37
N SER A 56 5.70 -27.67 6.23
CA SER A 56 5.32 -29.03 5.83
C SER A 56 4.06 -29.06 4.98
N GLY A 57 3.06 -28.28 5.36
CA GLY A 57 1.77 -28.27 4.68
C GLY A 57 1.81 -27.61 3.30
N LEU A 58 2.65 -26.58 3.08
CA LEU A 58 2.87 -26.01 1.74
C LEU A 58 3.43 -27.04 0.77
N LYS A 59 4.32 -27.94 1.23
CA LYS A 59 4.84 -29.05 0.42
C LYS A 59 3.73 -30.08 0.10
N MET A 60 2.85 -30.35 1.07
CA MET A 60 1.71 -31.24 0.85
C MET A 60 0.66 -30.64 -0.08
N LEU A 61 0.41 -29.35 0.01
CA LEU A 61 -0.54 -28.64 -0.85
C LEU A 61 -0.18 -28.74 -2.34
N GLN A 62 1.11 -28.81 -2.69
CA GLN A 62 1.55 -28.98 -4.08
C GLN A 62 1.04 -30.29 -4.70
N ASN A 63 0.82 -31.34 -3.88
CA ASN A 63 0.41 -32.67 -4.33
C ASN A 63 -0.88 -33.15 -3.63
N THR A 64 -1.68 -32.22 -3.10
CA THR A 64 -2.90 -32.59 -2.36
C THR A 64 -3.87 -33.35 -3.23
N GLN A 65 -4.48 -34.40 -2.66
CA GLN A 65 -5.54 -35.19 -3.31
C GLN A 65 -6.94 -34.74 -2.85
N LYS A 66 -7.03 -33.74 -1.98
CA LYS A 66 -8.33 -33.21 -1.51
C LYS A 66 -9.04 -32.48 -2.63
N ILE A 67 -10.19 -33.04 -3.03
CA ILE A 67 -10.99 -32.58 -4.16
C ILE A 67 -11.33 -31.10 -4.05
N GLY A 68 -11.76 -30.62 -2.88
CA GLY A 68 -12.14 -29.22 -2.67
C GLY A 68 -10.96 -28.26 -2.76
N ILE A 69 -9.77 -28.65 -2.27
CA ILE A 69 -8.55 -27.80 -2.39
C ILE A 69 -8.14 -27.71 -3.86
N ARG A 70 -8.12 -28.82 -4.58
CA ARG A 70 -7.77 -28.86 -6.00
C ARG A 70 -8.73 -28.03 -6.85
N ALA A 71 -10.05 -28.15 -6.60
CA ALA A 71 -11.05 -27.34 -7.27
C ALA A 71 -10.83 -25.83 -7.03
N LEU A 72 -10.57 -25.42 -5.79
CA LEU A 72 -10.31 -24.03 -5.47
C LEU A 72 -9.02 -23.51 -6.13
N PHE A 73 -7.96 -24.29 -6.15
CA PHE A 73 -6.71 -23.92 -6.81
C PHE A 73 -6.90 -23.80 -8.33
N LYS A 74 -7.58 -24.76 -8.96
CA LYS A 74 -7.93 -24.72 -10.38
C LYS A 74 -8.74 -23.48 -10.74
N ALA A 75 -9.74 -23.12 -9.94
CA ALA A 75 -10.54 -21.89 -10.12
C ALA A 75 -9.71 -20.60 -9.99
N THR A 76 -8.51 -20.67 -9.42
CA THR A 76 -7.55 -19.52 -9.34
C THR A 76 -6.49 -19.55 -10.45
N GLY A 77 -6.56 -20.49 -11.38
CA GLY A 77 -5.65 -20.60 -12.53
C GLY A 77 -4.36 -21.37 -12.24
N ILE A 78 -4.30 -22.13 -11.13
CA ILE A 78 -3.19 -23.07 -10.92
C ILE A 78 -3.42 -24.33 -11.77
N ASP A 79 -2.44 -24.61 -12.61
CA ASP A 79 -2.34 -25.85 -13.36
C ASP A 79 -1.53 -26.88 -12.54
N TYR A 80 -2.17 -27.97 -12.15
CA TYR A 80 -1.50 -29.05 -11.40
C TYR A 80 -0.56 -29.90 -12.25
N ASP A 81 -0.70 -29.86 -13.57
CA ASP A 81 0.21 -30.57 -14.48
C ASP A 81 1.53 -29.80 -14.66
N ASN A 82 1.53 -28.51 -14.31
CA ASN A 82 2.73 -27.66 -14.25
C ASN A 82 2.69 -26.75 -13.00
N PRO A 83 2.81 -27.32 -11.79
CA PRO A 83 2.57 -26.57 -10.57
C PRO A 83 3.68 -25.56 -10.32
N LYS A 84 3.30 -24.26 -10.33
CA LYS A 84 4.14 -23.24 -9.71
C LYS A 84 4.24 -23.53 -8.21
N LYS A 85 5.40 -23.21 -7.61
CA LYS A 85 5.60 -23.36 -6.16
C LYS A 85 4.47 -22.66 -5.39
N ILE A 86 3.71 -23.42 -4.59
CA ILE A 86 2.69 -22.87 -3.69
C ILE A 86 3.40 -22.20 -2.52
N THR A 87 3.19 -20.91 -2.36
CA THR A 87 3.80 -20.08 -1.31
C THR A 87 2.77 -19.65 -0.28
N SER A 88 3.23 -19.22 0.89
CA SER A 88 2.35 -18.62 1.91
C SER A 88 1.65 -17.37 1.37
N SER A 89 2.33 -16.55 0.56
CA SER A 89 1.72 -15.39 -0.12
C SER A 89 0.58 -15.81 -1.04
N PHE A 90 0.74 -16.86 -1.84
CA PHE A 90 -0.35 -17.36 -2.69
C PHE A 90 -1.56 -17.78 -1.84
N ILE A 91 -1.34 -18.52 -0.76
CA ILE A 91 -2.44 -18.89 0.15
C ILE A 91 -3.06 -17.64 0.78
N GLY A 92 -2.27 -16.71 1.30
CA GLY A 92 -2.75 -15.52 2.01
C GLY A 92 -3.50 -14.53 1.13
N TYR A 93 -3.01 -14.27 -0.09
CA TYR A 93 -3.56 -13.24 -0.98
C TYR A 93 -4.49 -13.79 -2.07
N THR A 94 -4.43 -15.09 -2.36
CA THR A 94 -5.28 -15.67 -3.41
C THR A 94 -6.32 -16.62 -2.85
N ILE A 95 -5.95 -17.56 -2.01
CA ILE A 95 -6.88 -18.59 -1.50
C ILE A 95 -7.71 -18.09 -0.33
N ALA A 96 -7.06 -17.57 0.71
CA ALA A 96 -7.72 -17.10 1.93
C ALA A 96 -8.82 -16.07 1.69
N PRO A 97 -8.65 -15.05 0.80
CA PRO A 97 -9.71 -14.08 0.52
C PRO A 97 -11.00 -14.72 -0.03
N ARG A 98 -10.90 -15.80 -0.83
CA ARG A 98 -12.06 -16.51 -1.38
C ARG A 98 -12.82 -17.27 -0.30
N ILE A 99 -12.10 -17.89 0.62
CA ILE A 99 -12.67 -18.56 1.80
C ILE A 99 -13.33 -17.54 2.72
N ASN A 100 -12.64 -16.42 3.00
CA ASN A 100 -13.10 -15.40 3.94
C ASN A 100 -14.30 -14.58 3.41
N ALA A 101 -14.39 -14.40 2.07
CA ALA A 101 -15.47 -13.61 1.45
C ALA A 101 -16.86 -14.17 1.74
N VAL A 102 -17.04 -15.50 1.74
CA VAL A 102 -18.36 -16.11 2.00
C VAL A 102 -18.84 -15.92 3.44
N GLY A 103 -17.91 -15.70 4.39
CA GLY A 103 -18.27 -15.31 5.76
C GLY A 103 -18.62 -13.83 5.92
N ARG A 104 -18.30 -12.98 4.93
CA ARG A 104 -18.57 -11.56 4.97
C ARG A 104 -19.85 -11.14 4.25
N ILE A 105 -20.09 -11.68 3.06
CA ILE A 105 -21.22 -11.30 2.19
C ILE A 105 -22.03 -12.50 1.70
N GLY A 106 -21.82 -13.69 2.26
CA GLY A 106 -22.49 -14.93 1.86
C GLY A 106 -22.72 -15.87 3.03
N ASN A 107 -22.62 -17.16 2.76
CA ASN A 107 -22.79 -18.23 3.74
C ASN A 107 -21.45 -18.97 3.96
N ALA A 108 -20.85 -18.82 5.14
CA ALA A 108 -19.60 -19.47 5.52
C ALA A 108 -19.64 -21.01 5.41
N GLY A 109 -20.82 -21.62 5.54
CA GLY A 109 -21.03 -23.06 5.36
C GLY A 109 -20.62 -23.57 3.98
N ARG A 110 -20.63 -22.69 2.92
CA ARG A 110 -20.20 -23.07 1.57
C ARG A 110 -18.71 -23.42 1.51
N ALA A 111 -17.87 -22.71 2.26
CA ALA A 111 -16.44 -23.04 2.36
C ALA A 111 -16.23 -24.42 3.04
N VAL A 112 -17.00 -24.72 4.08
CA VAL A 112 -16.95 -26.04 4.72
C VAL A 112 -17.39 -27.13 3.75
N GLN A 113 -18.50 -26.94 3.02
CA GLN A 113 -18.99 -27.89 2.01
C GLN A 113 -17.95 -28.13 0.90
N LEU A 114 -17.18 -27.11 0.48
CA LEU A 114 -16.09 -27.30 -0.48
C LEU A 114 -15.04 -28.28 0.03
N PHE A 115 -14.59 -28.13 1.26
CA PHE A 115 -13.54 -28.99 1.84
C PHE A 115 -14.04 -30.41 2.18
N LEU A 116 -15.35 -30.60 2.32
CA LEU A 116 -16.00 -31.90 2.55
C LEU A 116 -16.54 -32.50 1.26
N ALA A 117 -16.35 -31.90 0.08
CA ALA A 117 -16.88 -32.37 -1.18
C ALA A 117 -16.23 -33.70 -1.60
N GLU A 118 -17.06 -34.69 -1.91
CA GLU A 118 -16.64 -36.01 -2.40
C GLU A 118 -16.70 -36.11 -3.94
N SER A 119 -17.38 -35.18 -4.59
CA SER A 119 -17.52 -35.12 -6.05
C SER A 119 -16.75 -33.96 -6.66
N PRO A 120 -15.86 -34.18 -7.65
CA PRO A 120 -15.16 -33.10 -8.35
C PRO A 120 -16.10 -32.06 -8.98
N LYS A 121 -17.24 -32.51 -9.56
CA LYS A 121 -18.22 -31.58 -10.15
C LYS A 121 -18.84 -30.65 -9.11
N VAL A 122 -19.17 -31.19 -7.92
CA VAL A 122 -19.71 -30.36 -6.82
C VAL A 122 -18.68 -29.42 -6.31
N ALA A 123 -17.44 -29.89 -6.15
CA ALA A 123 -16.33 -29.03 -5.71
C ALA A 123 -16.02 -27.89 -6.70
N ASP A 124 -16.01 -28.17 -8.00
CA ASP A 124 -15.81 -27.14 -9.05
C ASP A 124 -16.90 -26.05 -8.96
N ILE A 125 -18.18 -26.44 -8.85
CA ILE A 125 -19.29 -25.47 -8.70
C ILE A 125 -19.10 -24.60 -7.45
N ILE A 126 -18.79 -25.21 -6.31
CA ILE A 126 -18.61 -24.45 -5.07
C ILE A 126 -17.37 -23.53 -5.15
N ALA A 127 -16.27 -24.00 -5.73
CA ALA A 127 -15.06 -23.18 -5.93
C ALA A 127 -15.33 -21.95 -6.79
N ASP A 128 -16.10 -22.09 -7.87
CA ASP A 128 -16.53 -20.97 -8.71
C ASP A 128 -17.43 -19.98 -7.93
N GLU A 129 -18.36 -20.50 -7.11
CA GLU A 129 -19.18 -19.65 -6.23
C GLU A 129 -18.32 -18.83 -5.25
N LEU A 130 -17.30 -19.45 -4.63
CA LEU A 130 -16.38 -18.74 -3.73
C LEU A 130 -15.58 -17.65 -4.48
N CYS A 131 -15.12 -17.96 -5.70
CA CYS A 131 -14.43 -16.96 -6.54
C CYS A 131 -15.34 -15.78 -6.91
N ASN A 132 -16.59 -16.04 -7.29
CA ASN A 132 -17.57 -15.02 -7.64
C ASN A 132 -17.94 -14.16 -6.42
N THR A 133 -18.15 -14.80 -5.27
CA THR A 133 -18.40 -14.08 -3.99
C THR A 133 -17.24 -13.19 -3.63
N ASN A 134 -15.99 -13.67 -3.78
CA ASN A 134 -14.83 -12.80 -3.52
C ASN A 134 -14.71 -11.64 -4.52
N ARG A 135 -15.06 -11.84 -5.80
CA ARG A 135 -15.11 -10.75 -6.79
C ARG A 135 -16.13 -9.69 -6.37
N ARG A 136 -17.34 -10.13 -6.00
CA ARG A 136 -18.38 -9.22 -5.53
C ARG A 136 -17.97 -8.46 -4.27
N ARG A 137 -17.30 -9.12 -3.31
CA ARG A 137 -16.75 -8.47 -2.12
C ARG A 137 -15.72 -7.38 -2.50
N GLN A 138 -14.83 -7.66 -3.48
CA GLN A 138 -13.84 -6.67 -3.96
C GLN A 138 -14.50 -5.47 -4.65
N GLU A 139 -15.57 -5.69 -5.43
CA GLU A 139 -16.36 -4.61 -6.04
C GLU A 139 -16.97 -3.70 -4.96
N LEU A 140 -17.68 -4.29 -3.99
CA LEU A 140 -18.27 -3.56 -2.87
C LEU A 140 -17.19 -2.81 -2.04
N GLU A 141 -16.06 -3.44 -1.79
CA GLU A 141 -14.94 -2.82 -1.09
C GLU A 141 -14.44 -1.57 -1.81
N ASN A 142 -14.28 -1.67 -3.15
CA ASN A 142 -13.81 -0.55 -3.94
C ASN A 142 -14.85 0.57 -4.06
N GLU A 143 -16.13 0.24 -4.22
CA GLU A 143 -17.23 1.19 -4.21
C GLU A 143 -17.26 2.00 -2.89
N ILE A 144 -17.24 1.30 -1.74
CA ILE A 144 -17.23 1.92 -0.42
C ILE A 144 -15.97 2.77 -0.21
N PHE A 145 -14.81 2.28 -0.66
CA PHE A 145 -13.55 3.02 -0.51
C PHE A 145 -13.53 4.33 -1.29
N LEU A 146 -13.98 4.32 -2.56
CA LEU A 146 -14.05 5.53 -3.39
C LEU A 146 -15.04 6.55 -2.82
N GLU A 147 -16.19 6.08 -2.35
CA GLU A 147 -17.16 6.95 -1.68
C GLU A 147 -16.61 7.54 -0.39
N ALA A 148 -15.99 6.73 0.45
CA ALA A 148 -15.34 7.20 1.68
C ALA A 148 -14.26 8.25 1.42
N VAL A 149 -13.42 8.05 0.41
CA VAL A 149 -12.42 9.06 0.00
C VAL A 149 -13.09 10.35 -0.46
N SER A 150 -14.18 10.26 -1.27
CA SER A 150 -14.92 11.44 -1.69
C SER A 150 -15.58 12.19 -0.53
N GLN A 151 -16.08 11.48 0.51
CA GLN A 151 -16.60 12.12 1.72
C GLN A 151 -15.47 12.87 2.47
N ILE A 152 -14.31 12.23 2.62
CA ILE A 152 -13.14 12.83 3.25
C ILE A 152 -12.71 14.12 2.53
N GLU A 153 -12.61 14.09 1.20
CA GLU A 153 -12.20 15.25 0.40
C GLU A 153 -13.19 16.44 0.47
N LYS A 154 -14.48 16.14 0.66
CA LYS A 154 -15.53 17.17 0.73
C LYS A 154 -15.74 17.75 2.12
N GLU A 155 -15.64 16.91 3.15
CA GLU A 155 -16.12 17.26 4.50
C GLU A 155 -14.97 17.47 5.49
N HIS A 156 -13.77 16.95 5.20
CA HIS A 156 -12.66 16.89 6.14
C HIS A 156 -11.42 17.61 5.64
N ASN A 157 -10.89 18.49 6.48
CA ASN A 157 -9.51 18.94 6.34
C ASN A 157 -8.61 17.96 7.10
N ILE A 158 -8.19 16.89 6.43
CA ILE A 158 -7.41 15.78 7.01
C ILE A 158 -6.18 16.25 7.80
N SER A 159 -5.58 17.36 7.40
CA SER A 159 -4.40 17.93 8.10
C SER A 159 -4.70 18.29 9.56
N ASN A 160 -5.96 18.50 9.92
CA ASN A 160 -6.41 18.86 11.27
C ASN A 160 -7.20 17.75 11.99
N GLU A 161 -7.49 16.64 11.31
CA GLU A 161 -8.22 15.52 11.91
C GLU A 161 -7.30 14.58 12.68
N ASN A 162 -7.84 13.98 13.75
CA ASN A 162 -7.14 12.97 14.53
C ASN A 162 -7.77 11.58 14.39
N VAL A 163 -8.97 11.50 13.84
CA VAL A 163 -9.71 10.27 13.58
C VAL A 163 -10.67 10.48 12.41
N ILE A 164 -10.81 9.49 11.56
CA ILE A 164 -11.77 9.47 10.46
C ILE A 164 -13.03 8.73 10.93
N VAL A 165 -14.20 9.39 10.93
CA VAL A 165 -15.48 8.75 11.27
C VAL A 165 -16.49 9.03 10.18
N LEU A 166 -16.77 8.00 9.36
CA LEU A 166 -17.67 8.08 8.21
C LEU A 166 -18.86 7.16 8.37
N SER A 167 -19.97 7.48 7.70
CA SER A 167 -21.19 6.65 7.73
C SER A 167 -21.95 6.71 6.42
N SER A 168 -22.68 5.62 6.13
CA SER A 168 -23.59 5.57 4.96
C SER A 168 -24.71 4.58 5.21
N ASP A 169 -25.87 4.81 4.53
CA ASP A 169 -27.05 3.96 4.64
C ASP A 169 -26.97 2.69 3.81
N HIS A 170 -26.06 2.65 2.84
CA HIS A 170 -25.97 1.55 1.88
C HIS A 170 -24.62 0.79 1.93
N TRP A 171 -23.72 1.12 2.84
CA TRP A 171 -22.49 0.36 3.00
C TRP A 171 -22.78 -1.01 3.62
N HIS A 172 -22.22 -2.05 3.03
CA HIS A 172 -22.39 -3.41 3.55
C HIS A 172 -21.53 -3.61 4.82
N HIS A 173 -22.19 -3.92 5.95
CA HIS A 173 -21.52 -4.05 7.26
C HIS A 173 -20.40 -5.11 7.29
N GLY A 174 -20.47 -6.18 6.49
CA GLY A 174 -19.43 -7.21 6.38
C GLY A 174 -18.15 -6.75 5.68
N VAL A 175 -18.18 -5.58 4.98
CA VAL A 175 -17.08 -5.07 4.16
C VAL A 175 -16.43 -3.83 4.77
N ILE A 176 -17.18 -3.00 5.52
CA ILE A 176 -16.66 -1.73 6.07
C ILE A 176 -15.38 -1.90 6.90
N GLY A 177 -15.17 -3.04 7.57
CA GLY A 177 -13.95 -3.29 8.34
C GLY A 177 -12.69 -3.43 7.48
N ILE A 178 -12.83 -3.89 6.23
CA ILE A 178 -11.71 -3.95 5.28
C ILE A 178 -11.39 -2.54 4.79
N VAL A 179 -12.43 -1.76 4.48
CA VAL A 179 -12.27 -0.37 4.03
C VAL A 179 -11.70 0.51 5.13
N ALA A 180 -12.12 0.31 6.41
CA ALA A 180 -11.53 1.00 7.55
C ALA A 180 -10.01 0.75 7.64
N SER A 181 -9.55 -0.51 7.45
CA SER A 181 -8.11 -0.81 7.40
C SER A 181 -7.39 -0.03 6.27
N ARG A 182 -7.96 -0.02 5.05
CA ARG A 182 -7.38 0.70 3.91
C ARG A 182 -7.30 2.22 4.13
N LEU A 183 -8.30 2.81 4.79
CA LEU A 183 -8.27 4.24 5.14
C LEU A 183 -7.22 4.52 6.21
N THR A 184 -7.15 3.67 7.25
CA THR A 184 -6.13 3.77 8.29
C THR A 184 -4.71 3.69 7.69
N GLU A 185 -4.46 2.77 6.78
CA GLU A 185 -3.17 2.63 6.07
C GLU A 185 -2.87 3.85 5.18
N ARG A 186 -3.88 4.36 4.45
CA ARG A 186 -3.69 5.49 3.52
C ARG A 186 -3.42 6.81 4.22
N TYR A 187 -4.15 7.08 5.30
CA TYR A 187 -4.13 8.39 5.98
C TYR A 187 -3.32 8.38 7.28
N ASN A 188 -2.86 7.22 7.70
CA ASN A 188 -2.19 7.02 8.99
C ASN A 188 -2.98 7.59 10.17
N LEU A 189 -4.31 7.43 10.15
CA LEU A 189 -5.25 7.88 11.17
C LEU A 189 -6.18 6.73 11.58
N PRO A 190 -6.59 6.67 12.84
CA PRO A 190 -7.67 5.78 13.25
C PRO A 190 -8.90 6.02 12.40
N SER A 191 -9.58 4.97 11.96
CA SER A 191 -10.72 5.07 11.05
C SER A 191 -11.90 4.23 11.52
N VAL A 192 -13.07 4.82 11.59
CA VAL A 192 -14.35 4.20 11.97
C VAL A 192 -15.35 4.37 10.84
N LEU A 193 -15.82 3.25 10.27
CA LEU A 193 -16.87 3.24 9.27
C LEU A 193 -18.15 2.64 9.85
N ILE A 194 -19.27 3.30 9.64
CA ILE A 194 -20.55 2.94 10.20
C ILE A 194 -21.57 2.73 9.08
N SER A 195 -22.19 1.55 9.08
CA SER A 195 -23.25 1.18 8.15
C SER A 195 -24.59 1.27 8.86
N PHE A 196 -25.53 2.03 8.28
CA PHE A 196 -26.92 2.12 8.69
C PHE A 196 -27.83 1.29 7.79
N GLU A 197 -27.32 0.21 7.25
CA GLU A 197 -28.08 -0.74 6.40
C GLU A 197 -29.35 -1.24 7.12
N GLY A 198 -30.45 -1.30 6.43
CA GLY A 198 -31.73 -1.80 6.97
C GLY A 198 -32.70 -0.70 7.32
N ASP A 199 -33.08 -0.55 8.60
CA ASP A 199 -34.05 0.45 9.07
C ASP A 199 -33.49 1.88 9.19
N GLY A 200 -32.17 2.01 9.05
CA GLY A 200 -31.51 3.31 9.13
C GLY A 200 -31.40 3.90 10.53
N VAL A 201 -31.88 3.21 11.58
CA VAL A 201 -31.89 3.71 12.95
C VAL A 201 -30.63 3.30 13.71
N ILE A 202 -30.21 2.05 13.55
CA ILE A 202 -29.07 1.50 14.26
C ILE A 202 -27.92 1.24 13.30
N GLY A 203 -26.78 1.92 13.53
CA GLY A 203 -25.56 1.76 12.76
C GLY A 203 -24.64 0.71 13.37
N LYS A 204 -24.14 -0.19 12.52
CA LYS A 204 -23.06 -1.13 12.87
C LYS A 204 -21.75 -0.56 12.37
N GLY A 205 -20.78 -0.37 13.28
CA GLY A 205 -19.49 0.21 12.97
C GLY A 205 -18.34 -0.80 13.09
N SER A 206 -17.34 -0.58 12.26
CA SER A 206 -16.04 -1.24 12.35
C SER A 206 -14.93 -0.21 12.42
N ALA A 207 -14.05 -0.34 13.39
CA ALA A 207 -12.97 0.59 13.67
C ALA A 207 -11.61 -0.08 13.50
N ARG A 208 -10.65 0.69 12.99
CA ARG A 208 -9.24 0.32 12.89
C ARG A 208 -8.37 1.44 13.42
N SER A 209 -7.26 1.10 14.06
CA SER A 209 -6.34 2.07 14.64
C SER A 209 -4.94 1.96 14.07
N VAL A 210 -4.18 3.01 14.28
CA VAL A 210 -2.73 3.04 14.18
C VAL A 210 -2.11 2.67 15.54
N LYS A 211 -0.82 2.37 15.58
CA LYS A 211 -0.08 2.28 16.83
C LYS A 211 -0.18 3.62 17.57
N GLY A 212 -0.14 3.58 18.89
CA GLY A 212 -0.24 4.79 19.72
C GLY A 212 -1.67 5.20 20.09
N LEU A 213 -2.73 4.45 19.64
CA LEU A 213 -4.10 4.66 20.12
C LEU A 213 -4.78 3.32 20.40
N ASN A 214 -5.21 3.12 21.63
CA ASN A 214 -6.01 1.93 22.04
C ASN A 214 -7.50 2.18 21.76
N LEU A 215 -8.05 1.51 20.71
CA LEU A 215 -9.47 1.64 20.34
C LEU A 215 -10.42 1.14 21.41
N ALA A 216 -10.08 0.08 22.14
CA ALA A 216 -10.96 -0.43 23.19
C ALA A 216 -11.17 0.63 24.29
N SER A 217 -10.11 1.33 24.69
CA SER A 217 -10.17 2.44 25.64
C SER A 217 -10.90 3.66 25.07
N ALA A 218 -10.67 3.99 23.78
CA ALA A 218 -11.35 5.10 23.11
C ALA A 218 -12.87 4.87 23.03
N LEU A 219 -13.31 3.66 22.67
CA LEU A 219 -14.74 3.33 22.64
C LEU A 219 -15.35 3.26 24.05
N ALA A 220 -14.60 2.81 25.06
CA ALA A 220 -15.05 2.83 26.45
C ALA A 220 -15.31 4.26 26.95
N ALA A 221 -14.46 5.22 26.57
CA ALA A 221 -14.65 6.65 26.90
C ALA A 221 -15.90 7.25 26.21
N CYS A 222 -16.37 6.64 25.10
CA CYS A 222 -17.57 7.04 24.37
C CYS A 222 -18.79 6.16 24.69
N SER A 223 -18.74 5.33 25.74
CA SER A 223 -19.75 4.29 26.02
C SER A 223 -21.18 4.79 26.16
N ASP A 224 -21.39 6.01 26.63
CA ASP A 224 -22.72 6.65 26.80
C ASP A 224 -23.38 7.03 25.46
N THR A 225 -22.61 7.02 24.36
CA THR A 225 -23.13 7.26 23.01
C THR A 225 -23.33 5.99 22.20
N LEU A 226 -22.94 4.83 22.75
CA LEU A 226 -22.91 3.55 22.05
C LEU A 226 -23.89 2.55 22.66
N CYS A 227 -24.65 1.84 21.81
CA CYS A 227 -25.48 0.73 22.26
C CYS A 227 -24.64 -0.49 22.65
N LYS A 228 -23.59 -0.77 21.90
CA LYS A 228 -22.67 -1.88 22.07
C LYS A 228 -21.32 -1.56 21.48
N TYR A 229 -20.24 -1.98 22.13
CA TYR A 229 -18.89 -1.90 21.62
C TYR A 229 -18.04 -3.04 22.16
N GLY A 230 -16.89 -3.29 21.48
CA GLY A 230 -15.91 -4.29 21.92
C GLY A 230 -14.82 -4.48 20.89
N GLY A 231 -13.67 -4.93 21.35
CA GLY A 231 -12.50 -5.13 20.49
C GLY A 231 -11.21 -5.14 21.28
N HIS A 232 -10.15 -4.87 20.57
CA HIS A 232 -8.78 -4.80 21.05
C HIS A 232 -8.15 -3.46 20.67
N GLU A 233 -6.86 -3.30 20.93
CA GLU A 233 -6.12 -2.06 20.69
C GLU A 233 -6.26 -1.54 19.25
N LEU A 234 -6.06 -2.40 18.26
CA LEU A 234 -5.99 -1.99 16.83
C LEU A 234 -7.28 -2.24 16.04
N ALA A 235 -8.24 -2.96 16.58
CA ALA A 235 -9.47 -3.30 15.87
C ALA A 235 -10.65 -3.45 16.84
N ALA A 236 -11.77 -2.80 16.51
CA ALA A 236 -12.97 -2.85 17.33
C ALA A 236 -14.23 -2.80 16.48
N GLY A 237 -15.34 -3.27 17.07
CA GLY A 237 -16.68 -3.13 16.53
C GLY A 237 -17.56 -2.33 17.48
N LEU A 238 -18.56 -1.64 16.91
CA LEU A 238 -19.49 -0.83 17.68
C LEU A 238 -20.89 -0.86 17.07
N THR A 239 -21.85 -0.45 17.87
CA THR A 239 -23.23 -0.19 17.45
C THR A 239 -23.65 1.15 18.03
N VAL A 240 -24.21 2.03 17.19
CA VAL A 240 -24.59 3.39 17.55
C VAL A 240 -25.96 3.73 16.97
N GLU A 241 -26.78 4.46 17.72
CA GLU A 241 -28.03 5.05 17.21
C GLU A 241 -27.73 6.26 16.34
N ARG A 242 -28.52 6.46 15.29
CA ARG A 242 -28.29 7.56 14.33
C ARG A 242 -28.29 8.95 14.97
N ASP A 243 -29.19 9.18 15.92
CA ASP A 243 -29.29 10.43 16.67
C ASP A 243 -28.07 10.69 17.59
N LYS A 244 -27.38 9.65 18.01
CA LYS A 244 -26.15 9.71 18.81
C LYS A 244 -24.86 9.82 17.98
N LEU A 245 -24.92 9.66 16.67
CA LEU A 245 -23.74 9.62 15.80
C LEU A 245 -22.87 10.88 15.93
N ASN A 246 -23.48 12.07 15.91
CA ASN A 246 -22.71 13.32 15.98
C ASN A 246 -22.04 13.52 17.34
N GLU A 247 -22.71 13.11 18.43
CA GLU A 247 -22.14 13.13 19.76
C GLU A 247 -20.98 12.15 19.87
N PHE A 248 -21.13 10.94 19.33
CA PHE A 248 -20.05 9.94 19.23
C PHE A 248 -18.84 10.47 18.47
N LYS A 249 -19.05 11.03 17.25
CA LYS A 249 -17.97 11.62 16.44
C LYS A 249 -17.17 12.65 17.24
N LYS A 250 -17.85 13.57 17.92
CA LYS A 250 -17.23 14.63 18.69
C LYS A 250 -16.39 14.06 19.86
N LYS A 251 -16.97 13.17 20.66
CA LYS A 251 -16.27 12.55 21.82
C LYS A 251 -15.06 11.75 21.40
N LEU A 252 -15.20 10.96 20.32
CA LEU A 252 -14.09 10.17 19.81
C LEU A 252 -12.95 11.05 19.28
N SER A 253 -13.28 12.15 18.59
CA SER A 253 -12.28 13.10 18.11
C SER A 253 -11.55 13.79 19.27
N GLU A 254 -12.26 14.24 20.28
CA GLU A 254 -11.69 14.83 21.50
C GLU A 254 -10.75 13.83 22.21
N TYR A 255 -11.22 12.62 22.44
CA TYR A 255 -10.40 11.56 23.05
C TYR A 255 -9.14 11.27 22.24
N THR A 256 -9.28 11.11 20.94
CA THR A 256 -8.14 10.80 20.05
C THR A 256 -7.12 11.93 20.03
N LYS A 257 -7.58 13.18 20.05
CA LYS A 257 -6.70 14.34 20.10
C LYS A 257 -5.81 14.35 21.35
N GLU A 258 -6.33 13.88 22.48
CA GLU A 258 -5.62 13.87 23.77
C GLU A 258 -4.73 12.63 23.95
N HIS A 259 -5.07 11.50 23.31
CA HIS A 259 -4.45 10.21 23.62
C HIS A 259 -3.71 9.56 22.45
N LEU A 260 -3.77 10.13 21.22
CA LEU A 260 -3.02 9.59 20.09
C LEU A 260 -1.55 10.02 20.20
N ASP A 261 -0.68 9.04 20.41
CA ASP A 261 0.77 9.23 20.27
C ASP A 261 1.14 9.18 18.80
N ARG A 262 1.41 10.37 18.23
CA ARG A 262 1.78 10.50 16.81
C ARG A 262 3.17 9.94 16.51
N ASP A 263 4.09 9.92 17.47
CA ASP A 263 5.44 9.40 17.27
C ASP A 263 5.42 7.86 17.21
N GLU A 264 4.56 7.21 17.99
CA GLU A 264 4.31 5.77 17.88
C GLU A 264 3.53 5.41 16.61
N SER A 265 2.71 6.32 16.08
CA SER A 265 1.93 6.10 14.86
C SER A 265 2.78 6.10 13.59
N ILE A 266 3.99 6.65 13.62
CA ILE A 266 4.91 6.64 12.49
C ILE A 266 5.27 5.18 12.17
N GLN A 267 4.93 4.75 10.97
CA GLN A 267 5.29 3.42 10.48
C GLN A 267 6.79 3.35 10.24
N LYS A 268 7.51 2.62 11.11
CA LYS A 268 8.93 2.35 10.94
C LYS A 268 9.09 1.04 10.17
N THR A 269 9.80 1.08 9.05
CA THR A 269 10.17 -0.12 8.30
C THR A 269 11.54 -0.59 8.76
N VAL A 270 11.63 -1.86 9.14
CA VAL A 270 12.91 -2.48 9.51
C VAL A 270 13.62 -2.88 8.23
N ILE A 271 14.85 -2.41 8.08
CA ILE A 271 15.77 -2.81 7.01
C ILE A 271 16.67 -3.88 7.60
N ASP A 272 16.71 -5.07 6.95
CA ASP A 272 17.49 -6.20 7.45
C ASP A 272 18.97 -6.06 7.12
N ALA A 273 19.30 -5.57 5.92
CA ALA A 273 20.67 -5.32 5.50
C ALA A 273 20.72 -4.33 4.32
N GLU A 274 21.90 -3.70 4.13
CA GLU A 274 22.29 -3.07 2.86
C GLU A 274 22.78 -4.17 1.92
N ILE A 275 22.44 -4.06 0.62
CA ILE A 275 22.84 -5.02 -0.40
C ILE A 275 23.70 -4.33 -1.48
N GLU A 276 24.83 -4.95 -1.83
CA GLU A 276 25.74 -4.47 -2.87
C GLU A 276 25.40 -5.09 -4.24
N SER A 277 25.92 -4.47 -5.32
CA SER A 277 25.63 -4.91 -6.69
C SER A 277 25.99 -6.37 -6.93
N ASP A 278 27.13 -6.84 -6.47
CA ASP A 278 27.63 -8.22 -6.63
C ASP A 278 26.90 -9.25 -5.75
N GLU A 279 26.18 -8.79 -4.72
CA GLU A 279 25.34 -9.64 -3.86
C GLU A 279 23.96 -9.88 -4.47
N ILE A 280 23.53 -9.13 -5.50
CA ILE A 280 22.27 -9.35 -6.20
C ILE A 280 22.41 -10.50 -7.20
N ASN A 281 22.47 -11.71 -6.71
CA ASN A 281 22.71 -12.92 -7.47
C ASN A 281 21.79 -14.08 -7.06
N GLU A 282 21.80 -15.20 -7.83
CA GLU A 282 20.93 -16.36 -7.55
C GLU A 282 21.23 -17.01 -6.19
N ASP A 283 22.47 -17.01 -5.73
CA ASP A 283 22.83 -17.64 -4.47
C ASP A 283 22.25 -16.89 -3.28
N THR A 284 22.23 -15.56 -3.34
CA THR A 284 21.55 -14.72 -2.34
C THR A 284 20.05 -14.97 -2.33
N VAL A 285 19.39 -15.03 -3.50
CA VAL A 285 17.94 -15.35 -3.57
C VAL A 285 17.67 -16.74 -2.99
N ARG A 286 18.51 -17.73 -3.29
CA ARG A 286 18.39 -19.08 -2.70
C ARG A 286 18.62 -19.10 -1.20
N ALA A 287 19.57 -18.31 -0.69
CA ALA A 287 19.83 -18.18 0.75
C ALA A 287 18.60 -17.58 1.46
N VAL A 288 18.04 -16.47 0.93
CA VAL A 288 16.83 -15.85 1.44
C VAL A 288 15.63 -16.83 1.41
N SER A 289 15.49 -17.62 0.33
CA SER A 289 14.39 -18.57 0.21
C SER A 289 14.40 -19.70 1.24
N ARG A 290 15.53 -19.95 1.94
CA ARG A 290 15.58 -20.89 3.07
C ARG A 290 14.88 -20.38 4.32
N LEU A 291 14.60 -19.08 4.38
CA LEU A 291 13.85 -18.46 5.45
C LEU A 291 12.31 -18.62 5.28
N ASP A 292 11.83 -19.10 4.10
CA ASP A 292 10.43 -19.48 3.89
C ASP A 292 9.92 -20.47 4.97
N PRO A 293 8.62 -20.45 5.30
CA PRO A 293 7.54 -19.61 4.78
C PRO A 293 7.51 -18.23 5.43
N PHE A 294 7.36 -17.20 4.60
CA PHE A 294 7.19 -15.82 5.06
C PHE A 294 5.74 -15.50 5.42
N GLY A 295 5.55 -14.59 6.36
CA GLY A 295 4.24 -14.14 6.81
C GLY A 295 4.32 -13.39 8.15
N ALA A 296 3.23 -13.31 8.89
CA ALA A 296 3.22 -12.67 10.20
C ALA A 296 4.29 -13.26 11.13
N GLY A 297 5.09 -12.43 11.78
CA GLY A 297 6.17 -12.83 12.68
C GLY A 297 7.42 -13.42 11.98
N ASN A 298 7.41 -13.62 10.66
CA ASN A 298 8.55 -14.00 9.83
C ASN A 298 8.45 -13.29 8.48
N ALA A 299 8.68 -11.97 8.49
CA ALA A 299 8.59 -11.13 7.30
C ALA A 299 9.64 -11.52 6.24
N THR A 300 9.34 -11.25 4.97
CA THR A 300 10.34 -11.32 3.91
C THR A 300 11.44 -10.30 4.20
N PRO A 301 12.71 -10.67 4.18
CA PRO A 301 13.80 -9.73 4.38
C PRO A 301 13.73 -8.56 3.40
N LEU A 302 13.99 -7.37 3.92
CA LEU A 302 14.05 -6.14 3.16
C LEU A 302 15.48 -5.61 3.14
N PHE A 303 15.95 -5.32 1.95
CA PHE A 303 17.27 -4.79 1.70
C PHE A 303 17.15 -3.33 1.26
N ILE A 304 18.17 -2.52 1.59
CA ILE A 304 18.34 -1.22 0.98
C ILE A 304 19.44 -1.29 -0.06
N PHE A 305 19.11 -0.93 -1.30
CA PHE A 305 20.06 -0.80 -2.41
C PHE A 305 20.26 0.68 -2.67
N LYS A 306 21.44 1.20 -2.27
CA LYS A 306 21.73 2.63 -2.25
C LYS A 306 22.41 3.11 -3.52
N ASN A 307 22.29 4.43 -3.77
CA ASN A 307 23.01 5.17 -4.81
C ASN A 307 22.84 4.57 -6.21
N ALA A 308 21.66 4.05 -6.51
CA ALA A 308 21.33 3.52 -7.82
C ALA A 308 20.77 4.62 -8.72
N MET A 309 21.26 4.71 -9.96
CA MET A 309 20.75 5.67 -10.94
C MET A 309 19.60 5.07 -11.75
N ILE A 310 18.53 5.81 -11.91
CA ILE A 310 17.41 5.41 -12.78
C ILE A 310 17.80 5.60 -14.25
N LEU A 311 17.93 4.51 -14.98
CA LEU A 311 18.15 4.54 -16.43
C LEU A 311 16.84 4.68 -17.20
N GLN A 312 15.77 4.05 -16.71
CA GLN A 312 14.48 4.04 -17.39
C GLN A 312 13.33 3.82 -16.41
N VAL A 313 12.21 4.50 -16.65
CA VAL A 313 10.93 4.29 -15.97
C VAL A 313 9.90 3.83 -16.99
N LEU A 314 9.28 2.66 -16.76
CA LEU A 314 8.28 2.06 -17.63
C LEU A 314 6.98 1.84 -16.82
N PRO A 315 5.86 2.48 -17.21
CA PRO A 315 4.58 2.19 -16.56
C PRO A 315 4.09 0.79 -16.94
N LEU A 316 3.54 0.08 -15.97
CA LEU A 316 2.90 -1.22 -16.14
C LEU A 316 1.42 -1.13 -15.78
N SER A 317 0.58 -1.98 -16.41
CA SER A 317 -0.85 -2.09 -16.11
C SER A 317 -1.58 -0.74 -16.09
N MET A 318 -1.41 0.06 -17.16
CA MET A 318 -2.00 1.41 -17.29
C MET A 318 -1.56 2.38 -16.17
N GLY A 319 -0.29 2.29 -15.75
CA GLY A 319 0.28 3.17 -14.71
C GLY A 319 0.01 2.75 -13.26
N LYS A 320 -0.66 1.61 -13.03
CA LYS A 320 -0.88 1.09 -11.67
C LYS A 320 0.40 0.58 -10.99
N HIS A 321 1.41 0.25 -11.77
CA HIS A 321 2.69 -0.27 -11.32
C HIS A 321 3.79 0.32 -12.17
N SER A 322 5.03 0.25 -11.71
CA SER A 322 6.20 0.70 -12.47
C SER A 322 7.26 -0.38 -12.57
N LYS A 323 7.95 -0.41 -13.71
CA LYS A 323 9.21 -1.12 -13.88
C LYS A 323 10.32 -0.08 -14.04
N LEU A 324 11.35 -0.19 -13.21
CA LEU A 324 12.55 0.63 -13.29
C LEU A 324 13.70 -0.22 -13.84
N ILE A 325 14.54 0.38 -14.64
CA ILE A 325 15.88 -0.12 -14.91
C ILE A 325 16.84 0.78 -14.15
N LEU A 326 17.50 0.22 -13.16
CA LEU A 326 18.51 0.89 -12.36
C LEU A 326 19.90 0.52 -12.83
N THR A 327 20.89 1.38 -12.61
CA THR A 327 22.30 1.03 -12.79
C THR A 327 23.11 1.43 -11.58
N ARG A 328 24.05 0.60 -11.19
CA ARG A 328 25.08 0.87 -10.18
C ARG A 328 26.31 -0.01 -10.51
N ASP A 329 27.52 0.51 -10.31
CA ASP A 329 28.79 -0.18 -10.54
C ASP A 329 28.95 -0.77 -11.96
N GLY A 330 28.27 -0.15 -12.97
CA GLY A 330 28.29 -0.62 -14.36
C GLY A 330 27.33 -1.76 -14.69
N GLU A 331 26.60 -2.27 -13.71
CA GLU A 331 25.57 -3.29 -13.87
C GLU A 331 24.16 -2.69 -13.94
N SER A 332 23.22 -3.47 -14.48
CA SER A 332 21.81 -3.04 -14.62
C SER A 332 20.87 -3.98 -13.89
N PHE A 333 19.93 -3.39 -13.12
CA PHE A 333 19.00 -4.12 -12.27
C PHE A 333 17.56 -3.83 -12.66
N THR A 334 16.80 -4.88 -12.95
CA THR A 334 15.35 -4.76 -13.15
C THR A 334 14.65 -4.66 -11.81
N THR A 335 13.90 -3.59 -11.62
CA THR A 335 13.15 -3.35 -10.37
C THR A 335 11.67 -3.19 -10.68
N LEU A 336 10.81 -3.90 -9.95
CA LEU A 336 9.35 -3.78 -10.05
C LEU A 336 8.80 -3.07 -8.82
N PHE A 337 7.99 -2.04 -9.04
CA PHE A 337 7.29 -1.35 -7.97
C PHE A 337 5.78 -1.53 -8.16
N PHE A 338 5.20 -2.41 -7.36
CA PHE A 338 3.77 -2.70 -7.41
C PHE A 338 2.97 -1.67 -6.61
N GLY A 339 1.85 -1.22 -7.19
CA GLY A 339 0.94 -0.28 -6.53
C GLY A 339 1.39 1.18 -6.58
N ALA A 340 2.46 1.51 -7.31
CA ALA A 340 2.97 2.87 -7.43
C ALA A 340 3.29 3.25 -8.88
N ASN A 341 2.93 4.46 -9.25
CA ASN A 341 3.39 5.13 -10.46
C ASN A 341 4.57 6.05 -10.10
N ILE A 342 5.77 5.60 -10.41
CA ILE A 342 7.01 6.31 -10.05
C ILE A 342 7.09 7.70 -10.67
N ALA A 343 6.55 7.87 -11.88
CA ALA A 343 6.53 9.19 -12.52
C ALA A 343 5.60 10.17 -11.78
N GLU A 344 4.48 9.70 -11.23
CA GLU A 344 3.59 10.51 -10.39
C GLU A 344 4.23 10.86 -9.04
N LEU A 345 5.11 9.99 -8.51
CA LEU A 345 5.90 10.28 -7.32
C LEU A 345 7.07 11.24 -7.58
N GLY A 346 7.26 11.66 -8.83
CA GLY A 346 8.26 12.68 -9.21
C GLY A 346 9.65 12.13 -9.51
N PHE A 347 9.83 10.81 -9.62
CA PHE A 347 11.10 10.22 -10.02
C PHE A 347 11.20 10.04 -11.54
N SER A 348 12.38 10.23 -12.09
CA SER A 348 12.64 10.21 -13.53
C SER A 348 14.02 9.64 -13.87
N GLN A 349 14.26 9.40 -15.17
CA GLN A 349 15.58 9.01 -15.65
C GLN A 349 16.66 10.02 -15.24
N GLY A 350 17.77 9.52 -14.76
CA GLY A 350 18.93 10.28 -14.29
C GLY A 350 18.91 10.61 -12.79
N ASP A 351 17.82 10.28 -12.09
CA ASP A 351 17.76 10.45 -10.63
C ASP A 351 18.59 9.37 -9.94
N GLU A 352 19.34 9.75 -8.93
CA GLU A 352 20.04 8.85 -8.03
C GLU A 352 19.19 8.58 -6.80
N VAL A 353 18.93 7.30 -6.54
CA VAL A 353 17.93 6.87 -5.57
C VAL A 353 18.44 5.71 -4.69
N ASP A 354 17.86 5.64 -3.51
CA ASP A 354 17.92 4.51 -2.61
C ASP A 354 16.61 3.71 -2.72
N ILE A 355 16.72 2.41 -2.91
CA ILE A 355 15.56 1.53 -3.08
C ILE A 355 15.48 0.55 -1.91
N LEU A 356 14.36 0.59 -1.20
CA LEU A 356 14.00 -0.47 -0.25
C LEU A 356 13.33 -1.61 -1.01
N CYS A 357 13.94 -2.80 -1.02
CA CYS A 357 13.50 -3.89 -1.88
C CYS A 357 13.66 -5.28 -1.26
N GLY A 358 12.90 -6.23 -1.77
CA GLY A 358 13.21 -7.65 -1.73
C GLY A 358 13.88 -8.09 -3.02
N ILE A 359 14.50 -9.26 -3.01
CA ILE A 359 15.11 -9.88 -4.19
C ILE A 359 14.35 -11.15 -4.58
N ASP A 360 14.17 -11.36 -5.89
CA ASP A 360 13.40 -12.50 -6.41
C ASP A 360 13.96 -12.98 -7.75
N ILE A 361 13.64 -14.22 -8.12
CA ILE A 361 13.95 -14.78 -9.44
C ILE A 361 12.66 -14.78 -10.28
N ASN A 362 12.68 -14.02 -11.36
CA ASN A 362 11.66 -14.10 -12.39
C ASN A 362 12.01 -15.22 -13.38
N GLU A 363 11.10 -16.14 -13.61
CA GLU A 363 11.22 -17.16 -14.63
C GLU A 363 10.18 -16.93 -15.72
N PHE A 364 10.66 -16.59 -16.92
CA PHE A 364 9.80 -16.37 -18.07
C PHE A 364 10.33 -17.15 -19.27
N ARG A 365 9.51 -18.05 -19.82
CA ARG A 365 9.85 -18.93 -20.94
C ARG A 365 11.14 -19.74 -20.73
N GLY A 366 11.36 -20.22 -19.50
CA GLY A 366 12.55 -20.98 -19.12
C GLY A 366 13.82 -20.16 -18.89
N MET A 367 13.79 -18.84 -19.12
CA MET A 367 14.88 -17.93 -18.78
C MET A 367 14.66 -17.38 -17.37
N LYS A 368 15.72 -17.46 -16.55
CA LYS A 368 15.75 -16.89 -15.21
C LYS A 368 16.44 -15.54 -15.22
N SER A 369 15.86 -14.58 -14.55
CA SER A 369 16.47 -13.27 -14.32
C SER A 369 16.20 -12.84 -12.89
N ILE A 370 17.16 -12.19 -12.27
CA ILE A 370 17.00 -11.62 -10.94
C ILE A 370 16.28 -10.28 -11.10
N GLN A 371 15.36 -10.01 -10.19
CA GLN A 371 14.64 -8.75 -10.11
C GLN A 371 14.56 -8.27 -8.67
N LEU A 372 14.59 -6.96 -8.49
CA LEU A 372 14.30 -6.30 -7.24
C LEU A 372 12.79 -6.04 -7.17
N ILE A 373 12.19 -6.29 -6.02
CA ILE A 373 10.78 -5.97 -5.76
C ILE A 373 10.76 -4.79 -4.80
N ALA A 374 10.63 -3.57 -5.35
CA ALA A 374 10.64 -2.36 -4.56
C ALA A 374 9.43 -2.27 -3.63
N ARG A 375 9.68 -1.78 -2.43
CA ARG A 375 8.70 -1.44 -1.41
C ARG A 375 8.61 0.06 -1.21
N ASP A 376 9.76 0.74 -1.31
CA ASP A 376 9.87 2.18 -1.18
C ASP A 376 11.03 2.69 -2.03
N ILE A 377 11.01 3.99 -2.34
CA ILE A 377 12.04 4.67 -3.11
C ILE A 377 12.21 6.08 -2.55
N ASP A 378 13.46 6.50 -2.40
CA ASP A 378 13.79 7.86 -2.01
C ASP A 378 15.04 8.31 -2.77
N TYR A 379 15.31 9.61 -2.80
CA TYR A 379 16.59 10.10 -3.32
C TYR A 379 17.73 9.65 -2.44
N SER A 380 18.90 9.39 -3.02
CA SER A 380 20.13 9.20 -2.23
C SER A 380 20.44 10.46 -1.38
N ASP A 381 21.21 10.30 -0.32
CA ASP A 381 21.53 11.43 0.57
C ASP A 381 22.24 12.58 -0.18
N GLU A 382 23.09 12.24 -1.16
CA GLU A 382 23.76 13.23 -2.01
C GLU A 382 22.76 13.91 -2.95
N ALA A 383 21.87 13.16 -3.60
CA ALA A 383 20.82 13.70 -4.45
C ALA A 383 19.85 14.60 -3.66
N LYS A 384 19.46 14.21 -2.43
CA LYS A 384 18.65 15.06 -1.54
C LYS A 384 19.34 16.38 -1.22
N THR A 385 20.61 16.31 -0.85
CA THR A 385 21.41 17.52 -0.54
C THR A 385 21.45 18.45 -1.74
N ASN A 386 21.78 17.92 -2.93
CA ASN A 386 21.83 18.69 -4.17
C ASN A 386 20.46 19.30 -4.53
N LEU A 387 19.37 18.54 -4.38
CA LEU A 387 18.01 19.04 -4.61
C LEU A 387 17.64 20.15 -3.64
N CYS A 388 17.95 20.01 -2.34
CA CYS A 388 17.71 21.05 -1.33
C CYS A 388 18.48 22.33 -1.64
N GLU A 389 19.74 22.24 -2.08
CA GLU A 389 20.53 23.41 -2.48
C GLU A 389 19.95 24.09 -3.74
N MET A 390 19.59 23.33 -4.76
CA MET A 390 18.93 23.86 -5.96
C MET A 390 17.60 24.53 -5.62
N GLN A 391 16.81 23.89 -4.77
CA GLN A 391 15.54 24.43 -4.28
C GLN A 391 15.72 25.75 -3.57
N LYS A 392 16.69 25.84 -2.65
CA LYS A 392 17.02 27.07 -1.94
C LYS A 392 17.40 28.21 -2.89
N LYS A 393 18.23 27.91 -3.91
CA LYS A 393 18.57 28.90 -4.95
C LYS A 393 17.34 29.37 -5.72
N CYS A 394 16.42 28.49 -6.05
CA CYS A 394 15.17 28.86 -6.71
C CYS A 394 14.29 29.75 -5.82
N ASP A 395 14.19 29.43 -4.53
CA ASP A 395 13.48 30.29 -3.57
C ASP A 395 14.06 31.71 -3.47
N GLU A 396 15.39 31.81 -3.45
CA GLU A 396 16.09 33.12 -3.47
C GLU A 396 15.73 33.93 -4.73
N PHE A 397 15.60 33.28 -5.91
CA PHE A 397 15.14 33.94 -7.13
C PHE A 397 13.67 34.36 -7.06
N ILE A 398 12.80 33.46 -6.59
CA ILE A 398 11.36 33.69 -6.59
C ILE A 398 10.91 34.69 -5.52
N PHE A 399 11.49 34.63 -4.33
CA PHE A 399 11.01 35.37 -3.17
C PHE A 399 11.93 36.53 -2.73
N GLU A 400 13.24 36.40 -2.92
CA GLU A 400 14.23 37.40 -2.46
C GLU A 400 14.74 38.29 -3.60
N GLY A 401 14.42 37.97 -4.85
CA GLY A 401 14.81 38.77 -6.02
C GLY A 401 16.31 38.70 -6.35
N ARG A 402 16.99 37.61 -5.92
CA ARG A 402 18.41 37.43 -6.22
C ARG A 402 18.63 37.34 -7.74
N THR A 403 19.67 37.96 -8.26
CA THR A 403 20.00 37.94 -9.68
C THR A 403 20.71 36.64 -10.06
N PRO A 404 20.22 35.85 -11.04
CA PRO A 404 20.88 34.63 -11.51
C PRO A 404 22.13 34.93 -12.33
N PHE A 405 22.99 33.94 -12.54
CA PHE A 405 24.01 34.02 -13.59
C PHE A 405 23.38 33.96 -14.99
N LEU A 406 24.02 34.53 -16.01
CA LEU A 406 23.51 34.51 -17.38
C LEU A 406 23.31 33.09 -17.92
N SER A 407 24.14 32.14 -17.52
CA SER A 407 24.00 30.70 -17.86
C SER A 407 22.73 30.05 -17.29
N ASP A 408 22.17 30.62 -16.24
CA ASP A 408 21.01 30.14 -15.53
C ASP A 408 19.71 30.81 -16.02
N VAL A 409 19.83 31.83 -16.87
CA VAL A 409 18.67 32.50 -17.47
C VAL A 409 18.10 31.65 -18.60
N PRO A 410 16.82 31.26 -18.54
CA PRO A 410 16.20 30.49 -19.60
C PRO A 410 15.97 31.32 -20.88
N ASN A 411 16.10 30.68 -22.03
CA ASN A 411 15.73 31.30 -23.30
C ASN A 411 14.19 31.31 -23.50
N LYS A 412 13.74 31.96 -24.58
CA LYS A 412 12.30 32.11 -24.88
C LYS A 412 11.57 30.77 -25.08
N SER A 413 12.24 29.81 -25.70
CA SER A 413 11.68 28.46 -25.93
C SER A 413 11.51 27.71 -24.61
N GLU A 414 12.54 27.78 -23.74
CA GLU A 414 12.51 27.18 -22.39
C GLU A 414 11.42 27.82 -21.52
N CYS A 415 11.30 29.15 -21.51
CA CYS A 415 10.21 29.82 -20.79
C CYS A 415 8.82 29.39 -21.29
N SER A 416 8.65 29.26 -22.61
CA SER A 416 7.37 28.82 -23.19
C SER A 416 7.05 27.36 -22.86
N ALA A 417 8.06 26.50 -22.79
CA ALA A 417 7.90 25.11 -22.39
C ALA A 417 7.51 24.99 -20.91
N ILE A 418 8.20 25.73 -20.04
CA ILE A 418 7.93 25.78 -18.59
C ILE A 418 6.50 26.30 -18.34
N TYR A 419 6.06 27.35 -19.02
CA TYR A 419 4.71 27.91 -18.85
C TYR A 419 3.62 26.92 -19.31
N ARG A 420 3.82 26.21 -20.43
CA ARG A 420 2.91 25.15 -20.89
C ARG A 420 2.88 23.97 -19.90
N GLY A 421 4.04 23.57 -19.38
CA GLY A 421 4.15 22.56 -18.34
C GLY A 421 3.40 22.93 -17.08
N LEU A 422 3.48 24.21 -16.68
CA LEU A 422 2.75 24.75 -15.55
C LEU A 422 1.22 24.66 -15.74
N ILE A 423 0.72 25.09 -16.89
CA ILE A 423 -0.73 24.96 -17.22
C ILE A 423 -1.18 23.51 -17.17
N SER A 424 -0.38 22.60 -17.74
CA SER A 424 -0.68 21.17 -17.74
C SER A 424 -0.67 20.56 -16.35
N ALA A 425 0.31 20.91 -15.52
CA ALA A 425 0.45 20.40 -14.15
C ALA A 425 -0.66 20.89 -13.20
N LEU A 426 -1.12 22.14 -13.40
CA LEU A 426 -2.19 22.70 -12.57
C LEU A 426 -3.58 22.13 -12.91
N GLY A 427 -3.82 21.71 -14.16
CA GLY A 427 -5.14 21.24 -14.61
C GLY A 427 -6.24 22.29 -14.53
N GLY A 428 -5.91 23.54 -14.19
CA GLY A 428 -6.81 24.69 -14.00
C GLY A 428 -6.04 25.96 -13.72
N ASP A 429 -6.73 27.00 -13.21
CA ASP A 429 -6.10 28.30 -12.90
C ASP A 429 -5.33 28.30 -11.56
N ILE A 430 -5.53 27.31 -10.68
CA ILE A 430 -4.91 27.24 -9.34
C ILE A 430 -4.56 25.78 -9.02
N GLY A 431 -3.37 25.56 -8.46
CA GLY A 431 -2.96 24.23 -7.99
C GLY A 431 -1.62 24.26 -7.27
N VAL A 432 -1.18 23.07 -6.83
CA VAL A 432 0.10 22.83 -6.16
C VAL A 432 1.03 22.11 -7.12
N VAL A 433 2.26 22.62 -7.26
CA VAL A 433 3.27 22.06 -8.15
C VAL A 433 4.65 22.07 -7.51
N THR A 434 5.52 21.16 -7.96
CA THR A 434 6.96 21.18 -7.68
C THR A 434 7.73 21.67 -8.91
N ILE A 435 8.93 22.23 -8.72
CA ILE A 435 9.81 22.60 -9.84
C ILE A 435 10.11 21.35 -10.70
N LYS A 436 10.28 20.19 -10.09
CA LYS A 436 10.61 18.95 -10.77
C LYS A 436 9.50 18.49 -11.74
N GLN A 437 8.23 18.61 -11.38
CA GLN A 437 7.11 18.34 -12.28
C GLN A 437 7.14 19.21 -13.54
N LEU A 438 7.61 20.46 -13.41
CA LEU A 438 7.72 21.40 -14.53
C LEU A 438 8.90 21.08 -15.46
N ILE A 439 9.98 20.48 -14.93
CA ILE A 439 11.13 20.03 -15.72
C ILE A 439 10.76 18.83 -16.59
N SER A 440 10.03 17.85 -16.07
CA SER A 440 9.65 16.63 -16.79
C SER A 440 8.75 16.91 -17.99
N SER A 441 8.13 18.08 -18.07
CA SER A 441 7.31 18.55 -19.18
C SER A 441 8.05 19.43 -20.19
N GLY A 442 9.35 19.75 -19.97
CA GLY A 442 10.13 20.62 -20.86
C GLY A 442 11.65 20.46 -20.69
N SER A 443 12.42 20.85 -21.68
CA SER A 443 13.89 20.68 -21.78
C SER A 443 14.71 21.67 -20.91
N SER A 444 14.24 22.04 -19.73
CA SER A 444 14.87 23.05 -18.87
C SER A 444 15.50 22.45 -17.62
N SER A 445 16.58 23.05 -17.10
CA SER A 445 17.18 22.67 -15.83
C SER A 445 16.38 23.17 -14.64
N TYR A 446 16.61 22.57 -13.46
CA TYR A 446 15.97 22.96 -12.19
C TYR A 446 16.10 24.46 -11.91
N ILE A 447 17.32 24.99 -12.01
CA ILE A 447 17.65 26.41 -11.77
C ILE A 447 16.95 27.32 -12.79
N LYS A 448 17.00 26.99 -14.09
CA LYS A 448 16.33 27.78 -15.13
C LYS A 448 14.81 27.83 -14.95
N THR A 449 14.22 26.73 -14.47
CA THR A 449 12.80 26.70 -14.14
C THR A 449 12.47 27.64 -12.98
N GLY A 450 13.31 27.67 -11.93
CA GLY A 450 13.16 28.61 -10.82
C GLY A 450 13.24 30.07 -11.28
N VAL A 451 14.20 30.40 -12.17
CA VAL A 451 14.33 31.76 -12.76
C VAL A 451 13.11 32.11 -13.62
N ALA A 452 12.58 31.18 -14.41
CA ALA A 452 11.36 31.40 -15.18
C ALA A 452 10.14 31.68 -14.29
N LEU A 453 9.96 30.92 -13.22
CA LEU A 453 8.87 31.16 -12.24
C LEU A 453 9.00 32.54 -11.59
N ALA A 454 10.21 32.96 -11.24
CA ALA A 454 10.47 34.31 -10.71
C ALA A 454 10.11 35.39 -11.74
N ALA A 455 10.48 35.21 -13.02
CA ALA A 455 10.10 36.11 -14.10
C ALA A 455 8.59 36.18 -14.32
N PHE A 456 7.89 35.03 -14.29
CA PHE A 456 6.43 34.99 -14.38
C PHE A 456 5.76 35.74 -13.22
N LYS A 457 6.30 35.62 -12.01
CA LYS A 457 5.84 36.35 -10.83
C LYS A 457 6.07 37.86 -10.99
N GLN A 458 7.30 38.31 -11.41
CA GLN A 458 7.64 39.70 -11.60
C GLN A 458 6.77 40.40 -12.66
N LEU A 459 6.34 39.66 -13.70
CA LEU A 459 5.45 40.18 -14.73
C LEU A 459 3.96 40.03 -14.41
N ASP A 460 3.66 39.52 -13.25
CA ASP A 460 2.28 39.28 -12.78
C ASP A 460 1.49 38.27 -13.62
N PHE A 461 2.20 37.28 -14.24
CA PHE A 461 1.57 36.17 -14.94
C PHE A 461 1.04 35.11 -13.95
N ILE A 462 1.72 34.99 -12.81
CA ILE A 462 1.33 34.07 -11.73
C ILE A 462 1.46 34.77 -10.37
N SER A 463 0.66 34.30 -9.40
CA SER A 463 1.03 34.43 -7.99
C SER A 463 1.55 33.09 -7.50
N ILE A 464 2.58 33.11 -6.64
CA ILE A 464 3.26 31.94 -6.13
C ILE A 464 3.45 32.07 -4.61
N GLU A 465 3.04 31.03 -3.89
CA GLU A 465 3.13 30.89 -2.45
C GLU A 465 3.82 29.57 -2.12
N LYS A 466 4.78 29.56 -1.20
CA LYS A 466 5.47 28.37 -0.74
C LYS A 466 4.61 27.64 0.29
N ILE A 467 4.31 26.36 0.06
CA ILE A 467 3.55 25.50 0.98
C ILE A 467 4.49 24.60 1.79
N SER A 468 5.44 23.96 1.14
CA SER A 468 6.43 23.08 1.76
C SER A 468 7.83 23.33 1.18
N LEU A 469 8.82 22.51 1.55
CA LEU A 469 10.18 22.64 1.04
C LEU A 469 10.25 22.64 -0.49
N PHE A 470 9.47 21.78 -1.16
CA PHE A 470 9.50 21.61 -2.61
C PHE A 470 8.22 22.03 -3.32
N GLU A 471 7.16 22.38 -2.61
CA GLU A 471 5.84 22.62 -3.19
C GLU A 471 5.45 24.09 -3.16
N TYR A 472 4.90 24.52 -4.28
CA TYR A 472 4.36 25.86 -4.46
C TYR A 472 2.89 25.80 -4.84
N LYS A 473 2.08 26.64 -4.21
CA LYS A 473 0.73 26.96 -4.67
C LYS A 473 0.84 28.08 -5.69
N ILE A 474 0.43 27.79 -6.91
CA ILE A 474 0.48 28.73 -8.01
C ILE A 474 -0.93 29.05 -8.49
N THR A 475 -1.20 30.33 -8.73
CA THR A 475 -2.41 30.81 -9.37
C THR A 475 -2.04 31.54 -10.65
N ILE A 476 -2.61 31.13 -11.78
CA ILE A 476 -2.43 31.79 -13.08
C ILE A 476 -3.32 33.05 -13.12
N ARG A 477 -2.73 34.17 -13.49
CA ARG A 477 -3.46 35.42 -13.66
C ARG A 477 -3.80 35.66 -15.12
N LYS A 478 -5.03 36.05 -15.42
CA LYS A 478 -5.48 36.42 -16.76
C LYS A 478 -5.03 37.87 -17.05
N PHE A 479 -4.35 38.07 -18.17
CA PHE A 479 -3.88 39.38 -18.62
C PHE A 479 -4.43 39.70 -20.02
N LYS A 480 -4.65 41.01 -20.27
CA LYS A 480 -5.24 41.49 -21.53
C LYS A 480 -4.19 41.84 -22.59
N GLU A 481 -2.94 42.06 -22.22
CA GLU A 481 -1.86 42.50 -23.12
C GLU A 481 -0.72 41.50 -23.15
N LYS A 482 -0.09 41.35 -24.33
CA LYS A 482 1.13 40.55 -24.45
C LYS A 482 2.29 41.28 -23.76
N LYS A 483 2.91 40.63 -22.78
CA LYS A 483 4.14 41.13 -22.13
C LYS A 483 5.34 40.31 -22.62
N ASP A 484 6.48 40.96 -22.82
CA ASP A 484 7.73 40.28 -23.12
C ASP A 484 8.33 39.72 -21.82
N ILE A 485 8.60 38.41 -21.81
CA ILE A 485 9.19 37.75 -20.63
C ILE A 485 10.56 38.31 -20.28
N PHE A 486 11.33 38.81 -21.27
CA PHE A 486 12.63 39.43 -21.04
C PHE A 486 12.57 40.85 -20.47
N ALA A 487 11.39 41.44 -20.34
CA ALA A 487 11.18 42.66 -19.60
C ALA A 487 11.22 42.45 -18.07
N ALA A 488 11.19 41.20 -17.58
CA ALA A 488 11.36 40.93 -16.16
C ALA A 488 12.80 41.21 -15.71
N PRO A 489 13.01 41.99 -14.63
CA PRO A 489 14.35 42.35 -14.15
C PRO A 489 15.30 41.17 -13.93
N ILE A 490 14.77 40.04 -13.45
CA ILE A 490 15.55 38.80 -13.22
C ILE A 490 16.17 38.21 -14.49
N MET A 491 15.58 38.48 -15.65
CA MET A 491 16.06 37.96 -16.95
C MET A 491 17.34 38.65 -17.44
N SER A 492 17.78 39.79 -16.83
CA SER A 492 19.02 40.45 -17.19
C SER A 492 20.26 39.67 -16.79
N GLY A 493 20.17 38.84 -15.74
CA GLY A 493 21.27 38.05 -15.26
C GLY A 493 22.52 38.84 -14.89
N LYS A 494 23.56 38.18 -14.40
CA LYS A 494 24.91 38.76 -14.19
C LYS A 494 25.97 37.84 -14.80
N ALA A 495 27.08 38.42 -15.28
CA ALA A 495 28.23 37.62 -15.66
C ALA A 495 28.80 36.88 -14.44
N ARG A 496 29.39 35.69 -14.66
CA ARG A 496 30.08 34.94 -13.60
C ARG A 496 31.31 35.66 -13.13
#